data_dbf9ddf99c0e6b4da6a627b159b59f91
#
_entry.id   dbf9ddf99c0e6b4da6a627b159b59f91
#
_cell.length_a   1.000
_cell.length_b   1.000
_cell.length_c   1.000
_cell.angle_alpha   90.00
_cell.angle_beta   90.00
_cell.angle_gamma   90.00
#
_symmetry.space_group_name_H-M   'P 1'
#
loop_
_entity.id
_entity.type
_entity.pdbx_description
1 polymer ?
#
loop_
_entity_poly.entity_id
_entity_poly.type
_entity_poly.pdbx_seq_one_letter_code
_entity_poly.pdbx_strand_id
1 'polypeptide(L)'
;MNLEHHRDLAHEFPELKHRVHELKLASPEFRHLYEEYQALDNEVHRIEQDIETPSDAYTEDMKRRRAHLKDRLYGMLTGRIQPAADTEESVARHKFRRPVDHGEVARDWLQRGYSCAPFTDPPGQEWRDYSHDTNELVTVVEGVLEVEMHGVRYTLAPGDELFIPRGALHTVRNVSAGETRWLYGYD
;
A
#
# COMPACT_ATOMS: atom_id res chain seq x y z
N MET A 1 20.43 -17.84 -29.24
CA MET A 1 19.58 -16.68 -28.95
C MET A 1 19.73 -16.38 -27.47
N ASN A 2 20.66 -15.46 -27.15
CA ASN A 2 20.93 -15.10 -25.76
C ASN A 2 19.70 -14.34 -25.22
N LEU A 3 18.96 -14.97 -24.33
CA LEU A 3 18.11 -14.27 -23.40
C LEU A 3 19.05 -13.47 -22.51
N GLU A 4 19.28 -12.20 -22.85
CA GLU A 4 19.92 -11.26 -21.94
C GLU A 4 19.08 -11.28 -20.65
N HIS A 5 19.69 -11.77 -19.59
CA HIS A 5 19.07 -11.83 -18.28
C HIS A 5 18.71 -10.42 -17.90
N HIS A 6 17.42 -10.15 -17.83
CA HIS A 6 16.89 -8.92 -17.29
C HIS A 6 17.60 -8.61 -15.98
N ARG A 7 18.11 -7.39 -15.84
CA ARG A 7 18.90 -7.00 -14.66
C ARG A 7 17.97 -6.84 -13.48
N ASP A 8 17.74 -7.93 -12.76
CA ASP A 8 17.14 -7.91 -11.43
C ASP A 8 17.81 -6.85 -10.55
N LEU A 9 17.06 -6.26 -9.61
CA LEU A 9 17.55 -5.25 -8.66
C LEU A 9 18.87 -5.67 -7.98
N ALA A 10 19.02 -6.97 -7.70
CA ALA A 10 20.25 -7.56 -7.18
C ALA A 10 21.43 -7.58 -8.17
N HIS A 11 21.17 -7.49 -9.47
CA HIS A 11 22.19 -7.33 -10.51
C HIS A 11 22.53 -5.85 -10.74
N GLU A 12 21.56 -4.97 -10.57
CA GLU A 12 21.73 -3.53 -10.74
C GLU A 12 22.51 -2.92 -9.56
N PHE A 13 22.33 -3.48 -8.37
CA PHE A 13 23.02 -3.09 -7.12
C PHE A 13 23.71 -4.31 -6.49
N PRO A 14 24.79 -4.81 -7.07
CA PRO A 14 25.47 -6.03 -6.59
C PRO A 14 25.95 -5.93 -5.15
N GLU A 15 26.31 -4.73 -4.70
CA GLU A 15 26.72 -4.44 -3.32
C GLU A 15 25.57 -4.60 -2.31
N LEU A 16 24.32 -4.51 -2.76
CA LEU A 16 23.11 -4.65 -1.92
C LEU A 16 22.50 -6.06 -1.97
N LYS A 17 23.08 -6.98 -2.73
CA LYS A 17 22.54 -8.34 -2.95
C LYS A 17 22.26 -9.08 -1.63
N HIS A 18 23.15 -8.97 -0.66
CA HIS A 18 22.97 -9.58 0.66
C HIS A 18 21.78 -8.97 1.38
N ARG A 19 21.65 -7.64 1.32
CA ARG A 19 20.55 -6.90 1.95
C ARG A 19 19.19 -7.20 1.30
N VAL A 20 19.16 -7.41 -0.02
CA VAL A 20 17.96 -7.88 -0.73
C VAL A 20 17.49 -9.23 -0.16
N HIS A 21 18.42 -10.16 0.02
CA HIS A 21 18.11 -11.49 0.59
C HIS A 21 17.59 -11.38 2.03
N GLU A 22 18.25 -10.61 2.88
CA GLU A 22 17.83 -10.38 4.27
C GLU A 22 16.41 -9.80 4.34
N LEU A 23 16.15 -8.72 3.60
CA LEU A 23 14.85 -8.06 3.64
C LEU A 23 13.73 -8.92 3.04
N LYS A 24 14.02 -9.75 2.03
CA LYS A 24 13.03 -10.72 1.50
C LYS A 24 12.61 -11.75 2.55
N LEU A 25 13.49 -12.09 3.49
CA LEU A 25 13.19 -13.01 4.58
C LEU A 25 12.52 -12.31 5.78
N ALA A 26 12.97 -11.11 6.10
CA ALA A 26 12.59 -10.40 7.32
C ALA A 26 11.38 -9.48 7.16
N SER A 27 11.07 -9.01 5.92
CA SER A 27 10.01 -8.05 5.67
C SER A 27 9.01 -8.56 4.63
N PRO A 28 7.75 -8.87 5.01
CA PRO A 28 6.67 -9.18 4.08
C PRO A 28 6.43 -8.03 3.08
N GLU A 29 6.49 -6.77 3.56
CA GLU A 29 6.38 -5.57 2.72
C GLU A 29 7.44 -5.55 1.61
N PHE A 30 8.73 -5.71 1.98
CA PHE A 30 9.81 -5.71 1.01
C PHE A 30 9.64 -6.82 -0.02
N ARG A 31 9.22 -8.01 0.41
CA ARG A 31 8.98 -9.15 -0.48
C ARG A 31 7.89 -8.83 -1.50
N HIS A 32 6.76 -8.29 -1.04
CA HIS A 32 5.64 -7.92 -1.91
C HIS A 32 6.04 -6.86 -2.93
N LEU A 33 6.64 -5.75 -2.48
CA LEU A 33 7.12 -4.69 -3.36
C LEU A 33 8.16 -5.18 -4.38
N TYR A 34 9.00 -6.12 -3.97
CA TYR A 34 10.00 -6.72 -4.83
C TYR A 34 9.36 -7.60 -5.92
N GLU A 35 8.37 -8.42 -5.57
CA GLU A 35 7.61 -9.25 -6.52
C GLU A 35 6.83 -8.38 -7.51
N GLU A 36 6.18 -7.32 -7.03
CA GLU A 36 5.48 -6.35 -7.86
C GLU A 36 6.45 -5.63 -8.82
N TYR A 37 7.60 -5.18 -8.31
CA TYR A 37 8.65 -4.58 -9.14
C TYR A 37 9.10 -5.54 -10.25
N GLN A 38 9.36 -6.81 -9.92
CA GLN A 38 9.79 -7.80 -10.91
C GLN A 38 8.72 -8.05 -11.99
N ALA A 39 7.46 -8.15 -11.60
CA ALA A 39 6.36 -8.33 -12.55
C ALA A 39 6.26 -7.14 -13.51
N LEU A 40 6.29 -5.93 -12.97
CA LEU A 40 6.19 -4.69 -13.73
C LEU A 40 7.42 -4.45 -14.62
N ASP A 41 8.62 -4.76 -14.13
CA ASP A 41 9.86 -4.65 -14.89
C ASP A 41 9.89 -5.60 -16.08
N ASN A 42 9.41 -6.84 -15.92
CA ASN A 42 9.23 -7.80 -17.02
C ASN A 42 8.21 -7.30 -18.05
N GLU A 43 7.11 -6.69 -17.60
CA GLU A 43 6.09 -6.15 -18.52
C GLU A 43 6.64 -4.97 -19.32
N VAL A 44 7.28 -4.00 -18.67
CA VAL A 44 7.91 -2.86 -19.35
C VAL A 44 8.96 -3.34 -20.35
N HIS A 45 9.75 -4.35 -19.99
CA HIS A 45 10.74 -4.93 -20.89
C HIS A 45 10.11 -5.55 -22.15
N ARG A 46 8.99 -6.26 -22.01
CA ARG A 46 8.26 -6.84 -23.15
C ARG A 46 7.72 -5.76 -24.08
N ILE A 47 7.26 -4.64 -23.50
CA ILE A 47 6.83 -3.46 -24.27
C ILE A 47 8.03 -2.84 -25.01
N GLU A 48 9.16 -2.66 -24.34
CA GLU A 48 10.39 -2.08 -24.91
C GLU A 48 11.01 -2.94 -26.02
N GLN A 49 10.69 -4.25 -26.05
CA GLN A 49 11.09 -5.17 -27.12
C GLN A 49 10.06 -5.33 -28.25
N ASP A 50 9.04 -4.47 -28.28
CA ASP A 50 7.93 -4.54 -29.26
C ASP A 50 7.18 -5.89 -29.28
N ILE A 51 7.26 -6.67 -28.20
CA ILE A 51 6.49 -7.91 -28.03
C ILE A 51 5.03 -7.58 -27.73
N GLU A 52 4.80 -6.49 -27.02
CA GLU A 52 3.50 -5.92 -26.70
C GLU A 52 3.50 -4.44 -27.10
N THR A 53 2.40 -3.97 -27.70
CA THR A 53 2.25 -2.60 -28.16
C THR A 53 1.02 -1.94 -27.54
N PRO A 54 1.02 -1.66 -26.22
CA PRO A 54 -0.05 -0.91 -25.57
C PRO A 54 -0.02 0.56 -25.98
N SER A 55 -0.99 1.34 -25.47
CA SER A 55 -0.99 2.80 -25.70
C SER A 55 0.19 3.47 -25.01
N ASP A 56 0.65 4.61 -25.57
CA ASP A 56 1.74 5.41 -24.99
C ASP A 56 1.43 5.82 -23.54
N ALA A 57 0.18 6.20 -23.24
CA ALA A 57 -0.25 6.55 -21.89
C ALA A 57 -0.09 5.39 -20.90
N TYR A 58 -0.44 4.17 -21.31
CA TYR A 58 -0.26 2.97 -20.49
C TYR A 58 1.23 2.69 -20.25
N THR A 59 2.04 2.77 -21.32
CA THR A 59 3.49 2.55 -21.24
C THR A 59 4.17 3.54 -20.28
N GLU A 60 3.82 4.81 -20.36
CA GLU A 60 4.35 5.84 -19.46
C GLU A 60 3.93 5.64 -18.01
N ASP A 61 2.69 5.20 -17.79
CA ASP A 61 2.21 4.86 -16.43
C ASP A 61 3.00 3.68 -15.85
N MET A 62 3.20 2.60 -16.62
CA MET A 62 3.99 1.44 -16.20
C MET A 62 5.43 1.82 -15.86
N LYS A 63 6.08 2.64 -16.68
CA LYS A 63 7.45 3.14 -16.44
C LYS A 63 7.52 3.97 -15.15
N ARG A 64 6.52 4.83 -14.91
CA ARG A 64 6.43 5.64 -13.69
C ARG A 64 6.26 4.78 -12.45
N ARG A 65 5.34 3.81 -12.48
CA ARG A 65 5.14 2.84 -11.38
C ARG A 65 6.41 2.05 -11.09
N ARG A 66 7.09 1.54 -12.14
CA ARG A 66 8.36 0.84 -11.99
C ARG A 66 9.42 1.70 -11.30
N ALA A 67 9.57 2.96 -11.71
CA ALA A 67 10.52 3.89 -11.09
C ALA A 67 10.18 4.12 -9.61
N HIS A 68 8.92 4.34 -9.28
CA HIS A 68 8.47 4.54 -7.90
C HIS A 68 8.75 3.31 -7.02
N LEU A 69 8.43 2.11 -7.48
CA LEU A 69 8.72 0.86 -6.75
C LEU A 69 10.23 0.68 -6.54
N LYS A 70 11.03 0.96 -7.56
CA LYS A 70 12.50 0.89 -7.48
C LYS A 70 13.06 1.85 -6.42
N ASP A 71 12.60 3.11 -6.43
CA ASP A 71 13.04 4.12 -5.46
C ASP A 71 12.69 3.70 -4.03
N ARG A 72 11.50 3.15 -3.83
CA ARG A 72 11.06 2.66 -2.53
C ARG A 72 11.90 1.47 -2.06
N LEU A 73 12.09 0.45 -2.91
CA LEU A 73 12.95 -0.70 -2.61
C LEU A 73 14.38 -0.27 -2.29
N TYR A 74 14.94 0.66 -3.07
CA TYR A 74 16.28 1.21 -2.82
C TYR A 74 16.34 1.96 -1.50
N GLY A 75 15.30 2.73 -1.16
CA GLY A 75 15.18 3.38 0.14
C GLY A 75 15.20 2.40 1.31
N MET A 76 14.51 1.26 1.18
CA MET A 76 14.53 0.19 2.19
C MET A 76 15.88 -0.52 2.26
N LEU A 77 16.50 -0.79 1.13
CA LEU A 77 17.83 -1.42 1.06
C LEU A 77 18.92 -0.57 1.70
N THR A 78 18.85 0.75 1.53
CA THR A 78 19.81 1.71 2.08
C THR A 78 19.48 2.20 3.49
N GLY A 79 18.35 1.74 4.06
CA GLY A 79 17.89 2.17 5.39
C GLY A 79 17.33 3.60 5.46
N ARG A 80 17.12 4.24 4.31
CA ARG A 80 16.45 5.56 4.23
C ARG A 80 14.95 5.45 4.50
N ILE A 81 14.36 4.31 4.12
CA ILE A 81 12.99 3.93 4.42
C ILE A 81 13.09 2.69 5.28
N GLN A 82 12.48 2.71 6.45
CA GLN A 82 12.36 1.51 7.27
C GLN A 82 11.17 0.70 6.74
N PRO A 83 11.33 -0.66 6.58
CA PRO A 83 10.15 -1.50 6.36
C PRO A 83 9.14 -1.23 7.46
N ALA A 84 7.85 -1.21 7.11
CA ALA A 84 6.82 -1.11 8.13
C ALA A 84 7.05 -2.21 9.16
N ALA A 85 7.17 -1.81 10.41
CA ALA A 85 7.23 -2.75 11.53
C ALA A 85 5.94 -3.58 11.55
N ASP A 86 6.06 -4.80 12.05
CA ASP A 86 5.02 -5.82 12.01
C ASP A 86 3.59 -5.31 12.24
N THR A 87 2.70 -5.89 11.50
CA THR A 87 1.29 -5.66 11.23
C THR A 87 0.37 -5.30 12.41
N GLU A 88 0.76 -5.56 13.65
CA GLU A 88 -0.03 -5.21 14.83
C GLU A 88 0.06 -3.71 15.21
N GLU A 89 1.15 -3.03 14.88
CA GLU A 89 1.31 -1.59 15.20
C GLU A 89 0.49 -0.66 14.28
N SER A 90 0.09 -1.13 13.11
CA SER A 90 -0.71 -0.31 12.18
C SER A 90 -2.19 -0.25 12.54
N VAL A 91 -2.72 -1.19 13.35
CA VAL A 91 -4.14 -1.27 13.71
C VAL A 91 -4.34 -1.13 15.21
N ALA A 92 -5.02 -0.07 15.61
CA ALA A 92 -5.54 0.08 16.96
C ALA A 92 -6.94 -0.55 17.06
N ARG A 93 -7.02 -1.75 17.66
CA ARG A 93 -8.28 -2.47 17.83
C ARG A 93 -9.15 -1.80 18.88
N HIS A 94 -10.47 -1.66 18.57
CA HIS A 94 -11.48 -1.10 19.50
C HIS A 94 -11.09 0.27 20.09
N LYS A 95 -10.37 1.08 19.31
CA LYS A 95 -9.95 2.41 19.75
C LYS A 95 -11.13 3.31 20.10
N PHE A 96 -12.19 3.23 19.29
CA PHE A 96 -13.42 3.97 19.50
C PHE A 96 -14.54 3.06 19.98
N ARG A 97 -15.37 3.58 20.92
CA ARG A 97 -16.51 2.84 21.44
C ARG A 97 -17.59 2.67 20.38
N ARG A 98 -18.36 1.59 20.50
CA ARG A 98 -19.53 1.33 19.65
C ARG A 98 -20.81 1.76 20.35
N PRO A 99 -21.75 2.38 19.64
CA PRO A 99 -21.68 2.84 18.25
C PRO A 99 -20.62 3.93 18.10
N VAL A 100 -19.89 3.94 16.97
CA VAL A 100 -18.82 4.91 16.71
C VAL A 100 -19.42 6.29 16.47
N ASP A 101 -19.00 7.27 17.27
CA ASP A 101 -19.39 8.67 17.12
C ASP A 101 -18.38 9.42 16.25
N HIS A 102 -18.84 9.95 15.12
CA HIS A 102 -18.00 10.72 14.19
C HIS A 102 -17.34 11.91 14.89
N GLY A 103 -18.07 12.61 15.78
CA GLY A 103 -17.51 13.76 16.48
C GLY A 103 -16.40 13.39 17.47
N GLU A 104 -16.47 12.21 18.08
CA GLU A 104 -15.39 11.68 18.93
C GLU A 104 -14.14 11.40 18.10
N VAL A 105 -14.28 10.70 16.98
CA VAL A 105 -13.17 10.40 16.05
C VAL A 105 -12.55 11.68 15.52
N ALA A 106 -13.37 12.62 15.04
CA ALA A 106 -12.89 13.89 14.50
C ALA A 106 -12.10 14.71 15.51
N ARG A 107 -12.51 14.72 16.79
CA ARG A 107 -11.76 15.42 17.86
C ARG A 107 -10.41 14.75 18.15
N ASP A 108 -10.38 13.41 18.22
CA ASP A 108 -9.13 12.66 18.43
C ASP A 108 -8.15 12.90 17.28
N TRP A 109 -8.61 12.79 16.05
CA TRP A 109 -7.79 12.98 14.85
C TRP A 109 -7.29 14.41 14.71
N LEU A 110 -8.14 15.41 14.97
CA LEU A 110 -7.74 16.82 14.92
C LEU A 110 -6.62 17.13 15.93
N GLN A 111 -6.68 16.56 17.14
CA GLN A 111 -5.62 16.72 18.14
C GLN A 111 -4.30 16.10 17.69
N ARG A 112 -4.34 15.12 16.80
CA ARG A 112 -3.17 14.46 16.22
C ARG A 112 -2.74 15.09 14.89
N GLY A 113 -3.41 16.14 14.43
CA GLY A 113 -3.09 16.86 13.20
C GLY A 113 -3.74 16.31 11.93
N TYR A 114 -4.74 15.42 12.07
CA TYR A 114 -5.44 14.81 10.93
C TYR A 114 -6.79 15.48 10.66
N SER A 115 -7.17 15.54 9.39
CA SER A 115 -8.55 15.81 8.97
C SER A 115 -9.46 14.61 9.33
N CYS A 116 -10.78 14.77 9.15
CA CYS A 116 -11.74 13.68 9.34
C CYS A 116 -12.94 13.89 8.42
N ALA A 117 -13.13 13.01 7.46
CA ALA A 117 -14.24 13.04 6.53
C ALA A 117 -14.96 11.68 6.48
N PRO A 118 -16.31 11.68 6.34
CA PRO A 118 -17.08 10.45 6.20
C PRO A 118 -17.07 9.95 4.76
N PHE A 119 -17.12 8.63 4.63
CA PHE A 119 -17.29 7.95 3.36
C PHE A 119 -18.25 6.76 3.49
N THR A 120 -18.88 6.39 2.38
CA THR A 120 -19.80 5.24 2.33
C THR A 120 -19.56 4.47 1.04
N ASP A 121 -19.31 3.18 1.19
CA ASP A 121 -19.12 2.25 0.08
C ASP A 121 -20.29 1.29 -0.04
N PRO A 122 -20.83 1.10 -1.26
CA PRO A 122 -21.77 0.02 -1.51
C PRO A 122 -21.10 -1.36 -1.34
N PRO A 123 -21.87 -2.46 -1.23
CA PRO A 123 -21.34 -3.81 -1.12
C PRO A 123 -20.38 -4.15 -2.26
N GLY A 124 -19.24 -4.71 -1.94
CA GLY A 124 -18.23 -5.13 -2.92
C GLY A 124 -17.45 -4.01 -3.60
N GLN A 125 -17.63 -2.76 -3.18
CA GLN A 125 -16.80 -1.65 -3.69
C GLN A 125 -15.34 -1.89 -3.35
N GLU A 126 -14.48 -1.62 -4.31
CA GLU A 126 -13.04 -1.76 -4.18
C GLU A 126 -12.34 -0.52 -4.75
N TRP A 127 -11.39 0.03 -3.97
CA TRP A 127 -10.50 1.12 -4.33
C TRP A 127 -9.08 0.57 -4.40
N ARG A 128 -8.57 0.34 -5.63
CA ARG A 128 -7.31 -0.35 -5.86
C ARG A 128 -6.15 0.61 -6.02
N ASP A 129 -4.99 0.18 -5.52
CA ASP A 129 -3.69 0.77 -5.82
C ASP A 129 -3.61 2.27 -5.50
N TYR A 130 -4.25 2.69 -4.40
CA TYR A 130 -4.14 4.07 -3.92
C TYR A 130 -2.82 4.28 -3.18
N SER A 131 -2.29 5.49 -3.30
CA SER A 131 -1.13 5.96 -2.56
C SER A 131 -1.23 7.47 -2.38
N HIS A 132 -0.86 7.99 -1.23
CA HIS A 132 -0.94 9.41 -0.88
C HIS A 132 0.40 9.95 -0.42
N ASP A 133 0.64 11.25 -0.67
CA ASP A 133 1.83 11.97 -0.18
C ASP A 133 1.72 12.39 1.30
N THR A 134 0.66 11.96 1.98
CA THR A 134 0.33 12.21 3.40
C THR A 134 0.12 10.89 4.12
N ASN A 135 0.20 10.89 5.45
CA ASN A 135 -0.29 9.76 6.24
C ASN A 135 -1.81 9.79 6.29
N GLU A 136 -2.43 8.62 6.38
CA GLU A 136 -3.88 8.47 6.44
C GLU A 136 -4.30 7.68 7.68
N LEU A 137 -5.43 8.08 8.26
CA LEU A 137 -6.15 7.32 9.27
C LEU A 137 -7.48 6.83 8.70
N VAL A 138 -7.82 5.59 8.98
CA VAL A 138 -9.10 4.97 8.59
C VAL A 138 -9.78 4.37 9.81
N THR A 139 -11.07 4.66 10.01
CA THR A 139 -11.89 4.05 11.08
C THR A 139 -13.25 3.63 10.52
N VAL A 140 -13.65 2.39 10.78
CA VAL A 140 -14.96 1.89 10.39
C VAL A 140 -16.02 2.34 11.42
N VAL A 141 -17.12 2.89 10.90
CA VAL A 141 -18.30 3.28 11.69
C VAL A 141 -19.33 2.15 11.69
N GLU A 142 -19.61 1.59 10.51
CA GLU A 142 -20.56 0.49 10.32
C GLU A 142 -20.10 -0.39 9.16
N GLY A 143 -20.31 -1.70 9.27
CA GLY A 143 -19.88 -2.67 8.29
C GLY A 143 -18.47 -3.20 8.58
N VAL A 144 -17.78 -3.65 7.55
CA VAL A 144 -16.42 -4.22 7.63
C VAL A 144 -15.64 -3.80 6.41
N LEU A 145 -14.45 -3.23 6.60
CA LEU A 145 -13.47 -3.00 5.55
C LEU A 145 -12.34 -4.03 5.60
N GLU A 146 -11.87 -4.42 4.46
CA GLU A 146 -10.57 -5.04 4.28
C GLU A 146 -9.63 -4.03 3.62
N VAL A 147 -8.49 -3.79 4.24
CA VAL A 147 -7.42 -2.98 3.65
C VAL A 147 -6.22 -3.87 3.40
N GLU A 148 -5.79 -3.94 2.15
CA GLU A 148 -4.56 -4.62 1.78
C GLU A 148 -3.46 -3.58 1.59
N MET A 149 -2.39 -3.71 2.35
CA MET A 149 -1.24 -2.80 2.32
C MET A 149 0.04 -3.60 2.54
N HIS A 150 1.03 -3.41 1.66
CA HIS A 150 2.32 -4.13 1.71
C HIS A 150 2.19 -5.67 1.71
N GLY A 151 1.17 -6.21 1.01
CA GLY A 151 0.90 -7.65 0.96
C GLY A 151 0.25 -8.22 2.22
N VAL A 152 -0.14 -7.36 3.16
CA VAL A 152 -0.85 -7.74 4.38
C VAL A 152 -2.28 -7.26 4.32
N ARG A 153 -3.21 -8.10 4.75
CA ARG A 153 -4.63 -7.79 4.82
C ARG A 153 -5.06 -7.50 6.24
N TYR A 154 -5.66 -6.34 6.40
CA TYR A 154 -6.23 -5.84 7.66
C TYR A 154 -7.74 -5.85 7.54
N THR A 155 -8.42 -6.70 8.29
CA THR A 155 -9.88 -6.63 8.41
C THR A 155 -10.23 -5.71 9.56
N LEU A 156 -10.96 -4.63 9.26
CA LEU A 156 -11.37 -3.59 10.20
C LEU A 156 -12.85 -3.71 10.51
N ALA A 157 -13.17 -3.79 11.78
CA ALA A 157 -14.53 -3.74 12.31
C ALA A 157 -14.84 -2.34 12.89
N PRO A 158 -16.11 -1.99 13.16
CA PRO A 158 -16.45 -0.71 13.77
C PRO A 158 -15.66 -0.43 15.04
N GLY A 159 -15.02 0.76 15.09
CA GLY A 159 -14.18 1.22 16.19
C GLY A 159 -12.70 0.86 16.09
N ASP A 160 -12.29 0.06 15.11
CA ASP A 160 -10.87 -0.15 14.80
C ASP A 160 -10.33 1.05 14.03
N GLU A 161 -9.10 1.46 14.31
CA GLU A 161 -8.37 2.48 13.56
C GLU A 161 -7.16 1.86 12.87
N LEU A 162 -7.01 2.11 11.58
CA LEU A 162 -5.82 1.75 10.80
C LEU A 162 -5.02 3.01 10.48
N PHE A 163 -3.71 2.92 10.65
CA PHE A 163 -2.75 3.90 10.16
C PHE A 163 -2.15 3.42 8.83
N ILE A 164 -2.26 4.26 7.79
CA ILE A 164 -1.67 4.05 6.46
C ILE A 164 -0.55 5.07 6.28
N PRO A 165 0.72 4.63 6.21
CA PRO A 165 1.84 5.55 6.06
C PRO A 165 1.82 6.25 4.70
N ARG A 166 2.34 7.45 4.64
CA ARG A 166 2.68 8.19 3.42
C ARG A 166 3.36 7.28 2.40
N GLY A 167 2.89 7.31 1.15
CA GLY A 167 3.44 6.54 0.04
C GLY A 167 3.17 5.03 0.11
N ALA A 168 2.41 4.54 1.09
CA ALA A 168 2.01 3.15 1.13
C ALA A 168 0.97 2.85 0.04
N LEU A 169 1.30 1.94 -0.87
CA LEU A 169 0.34 1.42 -1.83
C LEU A 169 -0.67 0.54 -1.08
N HIS A 170 -1.95 0.83 -1.23
CA HIS A 170 -3.01 0.11 -0.53
C HIS A 170 -4.28 -0.02 -1.36
N THR A 171 -5.04 -1.04 -1.03
CA THR A 171 -6.37 -1.32 -1.63
C THR A 171 -7.38 -1.42 -0.51
N VAL A 172 -8.49 -0.71 -0.62
CA VAL A 172 -9.60 -0.74 0.35
C VAL A 172 -10.79 -1.45 -0.26
N ARG A 173 -11.39 -2.40 0.46
CA ARG A 173 -12.55 -3.19 0.00
C ARG A 173 -13.66 -3.17 1.04
N ASN A 174 -14.89 -2.92 0.59
CA ASN A 174 -16.06 -3.25 1.40
C ASN A 174 -16.35 -4.75 1.28
N VAL A 175 -16.10 -5.49 2.35
CA VAL A 175 -16.35 -6.95 2.43
C VAL A 175 -17.66 -7.29 3.16
N SER A 176 -18.46 -6.26 3.48
CA SER A 176 -19.80 -6.46 4.06
C SER A 176 -20.81 -6.87 3.01
N ALA A 177 -21.88 -7.54 3.42
CA ALA A 177 -23.04 -7.82 2.58
C ALA A 177 -23.86 -6.56 2.26
N GLY A 178 -23.72 -5.49 3.03
CA GLY A 178 -24.35 -4.20 2.90
C GLY A 178 -23.37 -3.05 2.70
N GLU A 179 -23.87 -1.83 2.82
CA GLU A 179 -23.02 -0.63 2.83
C GLU A 179 -22.05 -0.65 4.01
N THR A 180 -20.85 -0.12 3.79
CA THR A 180 -19.91 0.15 4.88
C THR A 180 -19.71 1.65 4.99
N ARG A 181 -19.90 2.18 6.20
CA ARG A 181 -19.62 3.59 6.53
C ARG A 181 -18.33 3.66 7.32
N TRP A 182 -17.47 4.56 6.89
CA TRP A 182 -16.14 4.73 7.50
C TRP A 182 -15.69 6.18 7.44
N LEU A 183 -14.65 6.48 8.19
CA LEU A 183 -14.01 7.79 8.26
C LEU A 183 -12.59 7.66 7.77
N TYR A 184 -12.12 8.67 7.05
CA TYR A 184 -10.74 8.81 6.64
C TYR A 184 -10.23 10.22 6.95
N GLY A 185 -8.92 10.34 7.12
CA GLY A 185 -8.30 11.63 7.37
C GLY A 185 -6.81 11.63 7.08
N TYR A 186 -6.32 12.78 6.64
CA TYR A 186 -4.93 13.02 6.25
C TYR A 186 -4.28 14.05 7.16
N ASP A 187 -2.94 13.91 7.41
CA ASP A 187 -2.11 14.89 8.13
C ASP A 187 -1.65 16.06 7.27
#